data_9c917ec0c3f4907a1e17144f71344f19
#
_entry.id   9c917ec0c3f4907a1e17144f71344f19
#
_cell.length_a   1.000
_cell.length_b   1.000
_cell.length_c   1.000
_cell.angle_alpha   90.00
_cell.angle_beta   90.00
_cell.angle_gamma   90.00
#
_symmetry.space_group_name_H-M   'P 1'
#
loop_
_entity.id
_entity.type
_entity.pdbx_description
1 polymer ?
#
loop_
_entity_poly.entity_id
_entity_poly.type
_entity_poly.pdbx_seq_one_letter_code
_entity_poly.pdbx_strand_id
1 'polypeptide(L)'
;MSVSLAEYRLGSLRWIVLNGPDREAFGALGEHVRAELAALAEAWPVLPRLRRHVSGPPGRDHLAAARRATAESFPAEWAELAGFAAGAGVQFDDLVLLNLRGDLGLVDGGIGCSDLGWRGERSVVAHNEDGALEDVGRCALLTLTGTGRPPVTAFWYPGFVPANAFALTGDGLVWTVDHLPVAAPGPGAGRHFVGRGLQRTARTVDDAVGYLRSRPSAGGFAYTIGDRAGRVVSVEAAAGRHAVTEAGPGGDPLLWHTNHGRYLSGAEPEADGTSAARGQTLDALGVPAEDPGPSWFLDVLSSPPPGGVRSDPGPGGRGLTTLCTLVADLTAGEAVIAPRGGPPVAIPLADLAEGNPRAQRPFEPATF
;
A
#
# COMPACT_ATOMS: atom_id res chain seq x y z
N MET A 1 0.10 28.52 -6.63
CA MET A 1 -1.25 27.89 -6.51
C MET A 1 -1.59 27.87 -5.03
N SER A 2 -2.82 28.16 -4.65
CA SER A 2 -3.28 28.09 -3.26
C SER A 2 -3.50 26.62 -2.87
N VAL A 3 -3.18 26.29 -1.60
CA VAL A 3 -3.50 24.98 -1.03
C VAL A 3 -5.01 24.90 -0.80
N SER A 4 -5.63 23.77 -1.12
CA SER A 4 -6.98 23.42 -0.73
C SER A 4 -7.05 21.98 -0.28
N LEU A 5 -7.89 21.73 0.74
CA LEU A 5 -8.17 20.41 1.29
C LEU A 5 -9.67 20.28 1.45
N ALA A 6 -10.21 19.15 0.98
CA ALA A 6 -11.60 18.78 1.21
C ALA A 6 -11.68 17.34 1.70
N GLU A 7 -12.58 17.05 2.62
CA GLU A 7 -12.82 15.71 3.12
C GLU A 7 -14.21 15.23 2.73
N TYR A 8 -14.26 14.02 2.21
CA TYR A 8 -15.46 13.31 1.77
C TYR A 8 -15.49 11.91 2.41
N ARG A 9 -16.45 11.11 1.97
CA ARG A 9 -16.52 9.68 2.28
C ARG A 9 -16.75 8.85 1.03
N LEU A 10 -16.12 7.67 0.99
CA LEU A 10 -16.42 6.60 0.08
C LEU A 10 -16.96 5.44 0.93
N GLY A 11 -18.29 5.27 0.94
CA GLY A 11 -18.92 4.42 1.95
C GLY A 11 -18.59 4.89 3.38
N SER A 12 -18.03 3.98 4.20
CA SER A 12 -17.56 4.30 5.56
C SER A 12 -16.13 4.87 5.60
N LEU A 13 -15.35 4.77 4.51
CA LEU A 13 -13.96 5.20 4.45
C LEU A 13 -13.87 6.73 4.28
N ARG A 14 -12.98 7.37 5.00
CA ARG A 14 -12.62 8.78 4.80
C ARG A 14 -11.94 8.96 3.45
N TRP A 15 -12.16 10.11 2.80
CA TRP A 15 -11.54 10.45 1.54
C TRP A 15 -11.13 11.91 1.53
N ILE A 16 -9.83 12.16 1.58
CA ILE A 16 -9.25 13.50 1.60
C ILE A 16 -8.73 13.81 0.21
N VAL A 17 -9.17 14.95 -0.34
CA VAL A 17 -8.67 15.50 -1.61
C VAL A 17 -7.81 16.71 -1.29
N LEU A 18 -6.53 16.64 -1.65
CA LEU A 18 -5.51 17.64 -1.36
C LEU A 18 -4.94 18.21 -2.65
N ASN A 19 -4.95 19.52 -2.76
CA ASN A 19 -4.44 20.25 -3.91
C ASN A 19 -3.45 21.32 -3.44
N GLY A 20 -2.36 21.48 -4.16
CA GLY A 20 -1.38 22.55 -3.90
C GLY A 20 0.06 22.10 -4.09
N PRO A 21 1.02 23.03 -3.83
CA PRO A 21 2.44 22.69 -3.79
C PRO A 21 2.73 21.65 -2.72
N ASP A 22 3.59 20.69 -3.04
CA ASP A 22 3.79 19.46 -2.26
C ASP A 22 3.99 19.73 -0.75
N ARG A 23 4.97 20.52 -0.38
CA ARG A 23 5.33 20.75 1.03
C ARG A 23 4.23 21.48 1.81
N GLU A 24 3.67 22.53 1.22
CA GLU A 24 2.61 23.35 1.82
C GLU A 24 1.31 22.56 1.94
N ALA A 25 0.98 21.76 0.92
CA ALA A 25 -0.18 20.88 0.91
C ALA A 25 -0.07 19.82 2.01
N PHE A 26 1.08 19.18 2.16
CA PHE A 26 1.31 18.23 3.25
C PHE A 26 1.35 18.90 4.62
N GLY A 27 1.75 20.18 4.71
CA GLY A 27 1.60 21.00 5.92
C GLY A 27 0.13 21.15 6.31
N ALA A 28 -0.73 21.53 5.36
CA ALA A 28 -2.18 21.64 5.61
C ALA A 28 -2.82 20.28 5.96
N LEU A 29 -2.37 19.18 5.33
CA LEU A 29 -2.81 17.84 5.70
C LEU A 29 -2.43 17.50 7.14
N GLY A 30 -1.20 17.82 7.56
CA GLY A 30 -0.74 17.63 8.93
C GLY A 30 -1.58 18.44 9.94
N GLU A 31 -1.91 19.69 9.63
CA GLU A 31 -2.81 20.51 10.46
C GLU A 31 -4.21 19.90 10.57
N HIS A 32 -4.74 19.40 9.46
CA HIS A 32 -6.07 18.79 9.41
C HIS A 32 -6.20 17.56 10.32
N VAL A 33 -5.15 16.72 10.39
CA VAL A 33 -5.17 15.49 11.22
C VAL A 33 -4.42 15.63 12.55
N ARG A 34 -4.05 16.84 12.96
CA ARG A 34 -3.19 17.10 14.15
C ARG A 34 -3.69 16.42 15.41
N ALA A 35 -4.98 16.60 15.74
CA ALA A 35 -5.54 16.03 16.96
C ALA A 35 -5.57 14.51 16.94
N GLU A 36 -5.89 13.93 15.79
CA GLU A 36 -5.91 12.49 15.55
C GLU A 36 -4.51 11.90 15.65
N LEU A 37 -3.52 12.55 15.02
CA LEU A 37 -2.14 12.10 15.01
C LEU A 37 -1.52 12.20 16.41
N ALA A 38 -1.85 13.22 17.20
CA ALA A 38 -1.40 13.32 18.59
C ALA A 38 -1.87 12.13 19.42
N ALA A 39 -3.14 11.76 19.30
CA ALA A 39 -3.70 10.58 19.97
C ALA A 39 -3.05 9.26 19.48
N LEU A 40 -2.74 9.16 18.18
CA LEU A 40 -2.01 8.03 17.60
C LEU A 40 -0.57 7.96 18.09
N ALA A 41 0.15 9.09 18.16
CA ALA A 41 1.56 9.14 18.55
C ALA A 41 1.76 8.64 20.00
N GLU A 42 0.80 8.89 20.90
CA GLU A 42 0.80 8.34 22.25
C GLU A 42 0.55 6.83 22.25
N ALA A 43 -0.22 6.33 21.30
CA ALA A 43 -0.62 4.93 21.19
C ALA A 43 0.30 4.07 20.29
N TRP A 44 1.25 4.66 19.53
CA TRP A 44 2.12 3.90 18.63
C TRP A 44 3.06 2.95 19.37
N PRO A 45 2.71 1.67 19.54
CA PRO A 45 3.54 0.74 20.30
C PRO A 45 4.85 0.42 19.59
N VAL A 46 4.90 0.69 18.27
CA VAL A 46 6.08 0.43 17.44
C VAL A 46 7.22 1.44 17.69
N LEU A 47 6.94 2.71 17.99
CA LEU A 47 7.97 3.75 18.16
C LEU A 47 8.95 3.46 19.31
N PRO A 48 8.53 3.09 20.52
CA PRO A 48 9.48 2.73 21.59
C PRO A 48 10.36 1.54 21.22
N ARG A 49 9.84 0.58 20.45
CA ARG A 49 10.60 -0.58 19.96
C ARG A 49 11.62 -0.17 18.89
N LEU A 50 11.22 0.67 17.93
CA LEU A 50 12.10 1.22 16.91
C LEU A 50 13.23 2.05 17.52
N ARG A 51 12.92 2.96 18.47
CA ARG A 51 13.92 3.77 19.17
C ARG A 51 14.95 2.91 19.90
N ARG A 52 14.53 1.82 20.55
CA ARG A 52 15.46 0.86 21.16
C ARG A 52 16.33 0.17 20.13
N HIS A 53 15.74 -0.28 19.01
CA HIS A 53 16.48 -0.97 17.95
C HIS A 53 17.59 -0.08 17.38
N VAL A 54 17.31 1.21 17.14
CA VAL A 54 18.27 2.16 16.56
C VAL A 54 19.18 2.83 17.60
N SER A 55 19.03 2.53 18.88
CA SER A 55 19.95 3.07 19.92
C SER A 55 21.33 2.41 19.89
N GLY A 56 21.44 1.21 19.30
CA GLY A 56 22.67 0.46 19.14
C GLY A 56 22.90 -0.04 17.72
N PRO A 57 24.10 -0.56 17.39
CA PRO A 57 24.35 -1.23 16.13
C PRO A 57 23.63 -2.61 16.11
N PRO A 58 23.24 -3.15 14.94
CA PRO A 58 23.38 -2.52 13.62
C PRO A 58 22.24 -1.53 13.27
N GLY A 59 21.18 -1.43 14.09
CA GLY A 59 19.99 -0.63 13.77
C GLY A 59 20.29 0.85 13.54
N ARG A 60 21.20 1.44 14.33
CA ARG A 60 21.65 2.84 14.15
C ARG A 60 22.31 3.05 12.78
N ASP A 61 23.15 2.11 12.36
CA ASP A 61 23.89 2.23 11.10
C ASP A 61 22.94 2.05 9.91
N HIS A 62 21.98 1.13 10.01
CA HIS A 62 20.90 0.96 9.02
C HIS A 62 20.06 2.24 8.91
N LEU A 63 19.64 2.83 10.03
CA LEU A 63 18.89 4.08 10.02
C LEU A 63 19.68 5.21 9.35
N ALA A 64 20.95 5.38 9.71
CA ALA A 64 21.79 6.42 9.13
C ALA A 64 21.95 6.26 7.61
N ALA A 65 22.16 5.03 7.14
CA ALA A 65 22.30 4.73 5.72
C ALA A 65 20.97 4.95 4.95
N ALA A 66 19.88 4.38 5.43
CA ALA A 66 18.55 4.52 4.79
C ALA A 66 18.09 5.98 4.78
N ARG A 67 18.26 6.70 5.90
CA ARG A 67 17.93 8.14 6.01
C ARG A 67 18.67 8.98 4.98
N ARG A 68 19.98 8.79 4.85
CA ARG A 68 20.81 9.52 3.87
C ARG A 68 20.38 9.20 2.46
N ALA A 69 20.31 7.92 2.10
CA ALA A 69 19.91 7.49 0.76
C ALA A 69 18.51 8.01 0.38
N THR A 70 17.58 8.03 1.34
CA THR A 70 16.23 8.55 1.15
C THR A 70 16.22 10.05 0.89
N ALA A 71 16.88 10.84 1.74
CA ALA A 71 16.92 12.30 1.61
C ALA A 71 17.59 12.75 0.29
N GLU A 72 18.63 12.03 -0.14
CA GLU A 72 19.35 12.29 -1.39
C GLU A 72 18.55 11.90 -2.64
N SER A 73 17.89 10.74 -2.60
CA SER A 73 17.17 10.19 -3.77
C SER A 73 15.74 10.71 -3.93
N PHE A 74 15.10 11.12 -2.84
CA PHE A 74 13.70 11.51 -2.76
C PHE A 74 13.49 12.85 -2.04
N PRO A 75 14.15 13.95 -2.49
CA PRO A 75 14.11 15.23 -1.77
C PRO A 75 12.69 15.85 -1.75
N ALA A 76 11.86 15.60 -2.76
CA ALA A 76 10.51 16.09 -2.81
C ALA A 76 9.61 15.38 -1.78
N GLU A 77 9.67 14.05 -1.73
CA GLU A 77 8.94 13.21 -0.78
C GLU A 77 9.42 13.44 0.66
N TRP A 78 10.71 13.71 0.83
CA TRP A 78 11.29 14.11 2.10
C TRP A 78 10.73 15.47 2.58
N ALA A 79 10.57 16.43 1.66
CA ALA A 79 9.96 17.72 1.95
C ALA A 79 8.45 17.61 2.25
N GLU A 80 7.73 16.67 1.61
CA GLU A 80 6.33 16.34 1.96
C GLU A 80 6.22 15.89 3.41
N LEU A 81 7.04 14.91 3.83
CA LEU A 81 7.03 14.40 5.19
C LEU A 81 7.41 15.49 6.21
N ALA A 82 8.39 16.35 5.87
CA ALA A 82 8.77 17.48 6.71
C ALA A 82 7.65 18.54 6.83
N GLY A 83 6.94 18.83 5.73
CA GLY A 83 5.76 19.69 5.74
C GLY A 83 4.65 19.13 6.62
N PHE A 84 4.36 17.84 6.47
CA PHE A 84 3.37 17.13 7.27
C PHE A 84 3.72 17.16 8.77
N ALA A 85 4.97 16.86 9.14
CA ALA A 85 5.43 16.91 10.52
C ALA A 85 5.23 18.29 11.16
N ALA A 86 5.61 19.35 10.43
CA ALA A 86 5.44 20.74 10.89
C ALA A 86 3.96 21.09 11.09
N GLY A 87 3.09 20.73 10.12
CA GLY A 87 1.66 20.95 10.21
C GLY A 87 1.02 20.17 11.34
N ALA A 88 1.37 18.92 11.53
CA ALA A 88 0.84 18.07 12.59
C ALA A 88 1.38 18.41 13.99
N GLY A 89 2.50 19.16 14.09
CA GLY A 89 3.15 19.47 15.35
C GLY A 89 3.86 18.27 16.00
N VAL A 90 4.33 17.31 15.19
CA VAL A 90 5.05 16.12 15.65
C VAL A 90 6.52 16.19 15.28
N GLN A 91 7.35 15.43 15.98
CA GLN A 91 8.78 15.40 15.68
C GLN A 91 9.05 14.74 14.32
N PHE A 92 9.75 15.44 13.44
CA PHE A 92 10.09 14.94 12.11
C PHE A 92 10.88 13.63 12.17
N ASP A 93 11.83 13.51 13.10
CA ASP A 93 12.64 12.30 13.26
C ASP A 93 11.81 11.07 13.67
N ASP A 94 10.73 11.25 14.41
CA ASP A 94 9.81 10.15 14.74
C ASP A 94 9.05 9.66 13.50
N LEU A 95 8.61 10.59 12.64
CA LEU A 95 7.97 10.21 11.37
C LEU A 95 8.97 9.57 10.41
N VAL A 96 10.21 10.05 10.35
CA VAL A 96 11.27 9.39 9.57
C VAL A 96 11.48 7.96 10.06
N LEU A 97 11.62 7.77 11.36
CA LEU A 97 11.81 6.45 11.96
C LEU A 97 10.63 5.51 11.66
N LEU A 98 9.41 6.04 11.75
CA LEU A 98 8.19 5.29 11.44
C LEU A 98 8.12 4.88 9.96
N ASN A 99 8.45 5.81 9.04
CA ASN A 99 8.43 5.55 7.60
C ASN A 99 9.57 4.62 7.15
N LEU A 100 10.67 4.56 7.89
CA LEU A 100 11.79 3.66 7.63
C LEU A 100 11.70 2.33 8.40
N ARG A 101 10.63 2.07 9.17
CA ARG A 101 10.55 0.89 10.08
C ARG A 101 10.85 -0.44 9.42
N GLY A 102 10.48 -0.61 8.15
CA GLY A 102 10.71 -1.83 7.37
C GLY A 102 12.08 -1.89 6.68
N ASP A 103 12.91 -0.85 6.85
CA ASP A 103 14.22 -0.70 6.22
C ASP A 103 15.37 -0.83 7.22
N LEU A 104 15.07 -1.28 8.46
CA LEU A 104 16.03 -1.27 9.57
C LEU A 104 16.52 -2.66 9.99
N GLY A 105 16.08 -3.71 9.32
CA GLY A 105 16.39 -5.09 9.71
C GLY A 105 15.64 -5.57 10.96
N LEU A 106 14.62 -4.83 11.39
CA LEU A 106 13.73 -5.27 12.44
C LEU A 106 12.60 -6.08 11.80
N VAL A 107 12.66 -7.39 11.92
CA VAL A 107 11.56 -8.27 11.51
C VAL A 107 10.44 -8.12 12.53
N ASP A 108 9.33 -7.55 12.08
CA ASP A 108 8.16 -7.33 12.89
C ASP A 108 7.05 -8.29 12.45
N GLY A 109 6.55 -9.11 13.38
CA GLY A 109 5.35 -9.90 13.17
C GLY A 109 4.12 -8.99 13.35
N GLY A 110 3.11 -9.15 12.51
CA GLY A 110 1.86 -8.41 12.68
C GLY A 110 1.59 -7.37 11.62
N ILE A 111 2.13 -7.54 10.42
CA ILE A 111 1.70 -6.85 9.20
C ILE A 111 1.15 -7.92 8.28
N GLY A 112 -0.09 -7.75 7.81
CA GLY A 112 -0.77 -8.67 6.92
C GLY A 112 -1.30 -7.96 5.69
N CYS A 113 -1.10 -8.54 4.52
CA CYS A 113 -1.72 -8.11 3.28
C CYS A 113 -1.87 -9.34 2.39
N SER A 114 -2.79 -9.29 1.44
CA SER A 114 -2.94 -10.36 0.45
C SER A 114 -3.31 -9.74 -0.88
N ASP A 115 -2.56 -10.09 -1.91
CA ASP A 115 -2.73 -9.61 -3.28
C ASP A 115 -3.24 -10.71 -4.21
N LEU A 116 -4.06 -10.31 -5.17
CA LEU A 116 -4.40 -11.09 -6.35
C LEU A 116 -4.18 -10.24 -7.59
N GLY A 117 -3.55 -10.83 -8.60
CA GLY A 117 -3.42 -10.28 -9.93
C GLY A 117 -3.99 -11.26 -10.95
N TRP A 118 -4.82 -10.80 -11.86
CA TRP A 118 -5.42 -11.64 -12.90
C TRP A 118 -5.24 -11.02 -14.29
N ARG A 119 -4.93 -11.86 -15.26
CA ARG A 119 -4.92 -11.49 -16.67
C ARG A 119 -5.45 -12.61 -17.55
N GLY A 120 -6.72 -12.48 -17.93
CA GLY A 120 -7.44 -13.31 -18.90
C GLY A 120 -8.08 -12.41 -19.95
N GLU A 121 -9.40 -12.54 -20.16
CA GLU A 121 -10.21 -11.58 -20.92
C GLU A 121 -10.34 -10.27 -20.13
N ARG A 122 -10.35 -10.37 -18.78
CA ARG A 122 -10.21 -9.23 -17.86
C ARG A 122 -8.79 -9.12 -17.36
N SER A 123 -8.49 -7.93 -16.87
CA SER A 123 -7.28 -7.67 -16.09
C SER A 123 -7.67 -7.04 -14.77
N VAL A 124 -7.28 -7.66 -13.66
CA VAL A 124 -7.68 -7.24 -12.31
C VAL A 124 -6.48 -7.19 -11.39
N VAL A 125 -6.43 -6.17 -10.54
CA VAL A 125 -5.56 -6.07 -9.37
C VAL A 125 -6.43 -5.97 -8.13
N ALA A 126 -6.23 -6.85 -7.15
CA ALA A 126 -7.03 -6.86 -5.93
C ALA A 126 -6.15 -7.03 -4.69
N HIS A 127 -6.58 -6.48 -3.55
CA HIS A 127 -5.77 -6.35 -2.34
C HIS A 127 -6.61 -6.30 -1.08
N ASN A 128 -6.15 -7.00 -0.05
CA ASN A 128 -6.53 -6.78 1.34
C ASN A 128 -5.44 -6.02 2.06
N GLU A 129 -5.77 -4.87 2.61
CA GLU A 129 -4.92 -4.17 3.57
C GLU A 129 -5.29 -4.58 4.98
N ASP A 130 -4.35 -5.20 5.68
CA ASP A 130 -4.50 -5.62 7.06
C ASP A 130 -3.66 -4.75 7.98
N GLY A 131 -4.28 -4.17 8.98
CA GLY A 131 -3.63 -3.29 9.94
C GLY A 131 -4.08 -3.54 11.37
N ALA A 132 -3.56 -2.76 12.29
CA ALA A 132 -3.93 -2.83 13.69
C ALA A 132 -5.36 -2.32 13.93
N LEU A 133 -6.00 -2.77 15.01
CA LEU A 133 -7.35 -2.28 15.37
C LEU A 133 -7.37 -0.76 15.62
N GLU A 134 -6.26 -0.21 16.07
CA GLU A 134 -6.07 1.21 16.31
C GLU A 134 -6.18 2.03 15.01
N ASP A 135 -5.93 1.43 13.85
CA ASP A 135 -6.01 2.08 12.55
C ASP A 135 -7.44 2.16 11.99
N VAL A 136 -8.37 1.38 12.57
CA VAL A 136 -9.78 1.37 12.14
C VAL A 136 -10.42 2.74 12.30
N GLY A 137 -10.97 3.26 11.20
CA GLY A 137 -11.61 4.58 11.13
C GLY A 137 -10.63 5.77 11.05
N ARG A 138 -9.31 5.53 11.10
CA ARG A 138 -8.26 6.55 11.01
C ARG A 138 -7.62 6.61 9.62
N CYS A 139 -7.52 5.47 8.93
CA CYS A 139 -7.07 5.44 7.54
C CYS A 139 -8.04 6.16 6.61
N ALA A 140 -7.52 6.65 5.50
CA ALA A 140 -8.28 7.37 4.50
C ALA A 140 -7.82 7.03 3.09
N LEU A 141 -8.62 7.30 2.07
CA LEU A 141 -8.11 7.58 0.74
C LEU A 141 -7.55 9.01 0.73
N LEU A 142 -6.38 9.19 0.14
CA LEU A 142 -5.76 10.49 -0.06
C LEU A 142 -5.54 10.71 -1.55
N THR A 143 -6.29 11.65 -2.12
CA THR A 143 -6.10 12.10 -3.50
C THR A 143 -5.24 13.35 -3.52
N LEU A 144 -4.19 13.31 -4.33
CA LEU A 144 -3.24 14.40 -4.55
C LEU A 144 -3.41 14.95 -5.96
N THR A 145 -3.71 16.25 -6.06
CA THR A 145 -3.95 16.95 -7.33
C THR A 145 -3.12 18.24 -7.41
N GLY A 146 -3.14 18.92 -8.57
CA GLY A 146 -2.68 20.31 -8.67
C GLY A 146 -1.18 20.54 -8.87
N THR A 147 -0.37 19.51 -9.04
CA THR A 147 1.09 19.63 -9.19
C THR A 147 1.58 19.61 -10.64
N GLY A 148 0.68 19.76 -11.62
CA GLY A 148 1.02 19.59 -13.05
C GLY A 148 1.34 18.15 -13.44
N ARG A 149 0.98 17.19 -12.58
CA ARG A 149 1.07 15.76 -12.77
C ARG A 149 -0.32 15.13 -12.78
N PRO A 150 -0.49 13.94 -13.33
CA PRO A 150 -1.72 13.18 -13.15
C PRO A 150 -2.11 13.08 -11.67
N PRO A 151 -3.39 13.18 -11.34
CA PRO A 151 -3.86 12.95 -9.98
C PRO A 151 -3.52 11.53 -9.52
N VAL A 152 -3.32 11.38 -8.22
CA VAL A 152 -3.01 10.09 -7.59
C VAL A 152 -3.89 9.93 -6.37
N THR A 153 -4.54 8.78 -6.25
CA THR A 153 -5.24 8.38 -5.03
C THR A 153 -4.54 7.16 -4.42
N ALA A 154 -4.25 7.24 -3.13
CA ALA A 154 -3.64 6.16 -2.37
C ALA A 154 -4.43 5.89 -1.08
N PHE A 155 -4.44 4.65 -0.62
CA PHE A 155 -4.82 4.36 0.77
C PHE A 155 -3.72 4.89 1.70
N TRP A 156 -4.14 5.62 2.72
CA TRP A 156 -3.20 6.38 3.53
C TRP A 156 -3.40 6.18 5.02
N TYR A 157 -2.31 5.96 5.70
CA TYR A 157 -2.20 5.96 7.16
C TYR A 157 -1.66 7.32 7.62
N PRO A 158 -2.31 8.04 8.54
CA PRO A 158 -1.76 9.28 9.10
C PRO A 158 -0.35 9.08 9.66
N GLY A 159 0.58 9.97 9.26
CA GLY A 159 1.99 9.88 9.65
C GLY A 159 2.91 9.18 8.65
N PHE A 160 2.35 8.53 7.62
CA PHE A 160 3.15 7.93 6.55
C PHE A 160 3.11 8.77 5.26
N VAL A 161 4.16 8.68 4.46
CA VAL A 161 4.04 9.07 3.04
C VAL A 161 3.03 8.14 2.37
N PRO A 162 2.17 8.66 1.46
CA PRO A 162 1.06 7.88 0.90
C PRO A 162 1.55 6.85 -0.13
N ALA A 163 2.07 5.72 0.35
CA ALA A 163 2.64 4.65 -0.48
C ALA A 163 2.40 3.26 0.10
N ASN A 164 1.48 3.13 1.03
CA ASN A 164 1.10 1.87 1.66
C ASN A 164 -0.14 1.31 0.96
N ALA A 165 -0.40 0.03 1.16
CA ALA A 165 -1.58 -0.68 0.68
C ALA A 165 -1.75 -0.62 -0.84
N PHE A 166 -2.50 0.34 -1.34
CA PHE A 166 -2.74 0.49 -2.77
C PHE A 166 -2.73 1.96 -3.21
N ALA A 167 -2.44 2.15 -4.49
CA ALA A 167 -2.56 3.45 -5.13
C ALA A 167 -2.92 3.31 -6.62
N LEU A 168 -3.48 4.38 -7.18
CA LEU A 168 -3.80 4.49 -8.60
C LEU A 168 -3.57 5.91 -9.09
N THR A 169 -3.21 6.01 -10.38
CA THR A 169 -2.96 7.29 -11.05
C THR A 169 -4.05 7.61 -12.07
N GLY A 170 -4.23 8.88 -12.40
CA GLY A 170 -5.12 9.32 -13.48
C GLY A 170 -4.73 8.77 -14.86
N ASP A 171 -3.48 8.32 -15.03
CA ASP A 171 -3.02 7.61 -16.24
C ASP A 171 -3.50 6.15 -16.27
N GLY A 172 -4.06 5.63 -15.17
CA GLY A 172 -4.64 4.29 -15.05
C GLY A 172 -3.64 3.20 -14.71
N LEU A 173 -2.52 3.56 -14.10
CA LEU A 173 -1.67 2.61 -13.40
C LEU A 173 -2.25 2.36 -12.01
N VAL A 174 -2.44 1.10 -11.64
CA VAL A 174 -2.89 0.65 -10.32
C VAL A 174 -1.85 -0.27 -9.74
N TRP A 175 -1.55 -0.13 -8.46
CA TRP A 175 -0.70 -1.11 -7.76
C TRP A 175 -1.07 -1.23 -6.29
N THR A 176 -0.69 -2.37 -5.75
CA THR A 176 -0.81 -2.73 -4.34
C THR A 176 0.56 -3.04 -3.77
N VAL A 177 0.70 -3.07 -2.46
CA VAL A 177 1.96 -3.44 -1.81
C VAL A 177 1.73 -4.37 -0.63
N ASP A 178 2.46 -5.48 -0.62
CA ASP A 178 2.63 -6.34 0.55
C ASP A 178 3.98 -6.07 1.23
N HIS A 179 3.98 -5.97 2.53
CA HIS A 179 5.22 -5.92 3.28
C HIS A 179 6.04 -7.20 3.09
N LEU A 180 7.31 -7.05 2.69
CA LEU A 180 8.30 -8.12 2.71
C LEU A 180 9.29 -7.87 3.87
N PRO A 181 9.35 -8.77 4.87
CA PRO A 181 10.35 -8.67 5.93
C PRO A 181 11.76 -8.81 5.38
N VAL A 182 12.68 -8.01 5.90
CA VAL A 182 14.10 -8.05 5.55
C VAL A 182 14.92 -8.00 6.83
N ALA A 183 15.62 -9.08 7.15
CA ALA A 183 16.50 -9.15 8.32
C ALA A 183 17.83 -8.43 8.10
N ALA A 184 18.32 -8.42 6.86
CA ALA A 184 19.54 -7.73 6.45
C ALA A 184 19.22 -6.68 5.39
N PRO A 185 18.99 -5.40 5.78
CA PRO A 185 18.74 -4.32 4.83
C PRO A 185 19.82 -4.19 3.79
N GLY A 186 19.39 -3.97 2.52
CA GLY A 186 20.29 -3.72 1.40
C GLY A 186 20.66 -2.23 1.28
N PRO A 187 21.51 -1.91 0.31
CA PRO A 187 21.72 -0.53 -0.08
C PRO A 187 20.46 0.01 -0.73
N GLY A 188 20.04 1.21 -0.35
CA GLY A 188 18.86 1.86 -0.96
C GLY A 188 18.16 2.84 -0.03
N ALA A 189 17.10 3.42 -0.55
CA ALA A 189 16.24 4.35 0.18
C ALA A 189 15.14 3.61 0.96
N GLY A 190 14.40 4.34 1.78
CA GLY A 190 13.22 3.81 2.45
C GLY A 190 12.13 3.38 1.45
N ARG A 191 11.62 2.18 1.61
CA ARG A 191 10.65 1.56 0.69
C ARG A 191 9.38 2.38 0.47
N HIS A 192 8.88 3.10 1.50
CA HIS A 192 7.73 3.98 1.36
C HIS A 192 8.02 5.17 0.44
N PHE A 193 9.23 5.72 0.49
CA PHE A 193 9.64 6.81 -0.40
C PHE A 193 9.84 6.31 -1.83
N VAL A 194 10.35 5.10 -2.02
CA VAL A 194 10.38 4.44 -3.34
C VAL A 194 8.97 4.30 -3.89
N GLY A 195 8.02 3.78 -3.11
CA GLY A 195 6.61 3.66 -3.53
C GLY A 195 5.96 5.03 -3.82
N ARG A 196 6.27 6.07 -3.03
CA ARG A 196 5.76 7.42 -3.28
C ARG A 196 6.35 8.04 -4.55
N GLY A 197 7.64 7.84 -4.81
CA GLY A 197 8.29 8.29 -6.04
C GLY A 197 7.77 7.57 -7.29
N LEU A 198 7.35 6.30 -7.17
CA LEU A 198 6.69 5.53 -8.22
C LEU A 198 5.42 6.27 -8.73
N GLN A 199 4.61 6.80 -7.82
CA GLN A 199 3.40 7.57 -8.13
C GLN A 199 3.67 8.80 -9.01
N ARG A 200 4.88 9.33 -8.94
CA ARG A 200 5.25 10.55 -9.66
C ARG A 200 5.80 10.29 -11.05
N THR A 201 6.25 9.06 -11.32
CA THR A 201 7.07 8.77 -12.51
C THR A 201 6.48 7.72 -13.43
N ALA A 202 5.84 6.69 -12.89
CA ALA A 202 5.34 5.57 -13.68
C ALA A 202 3.92 5.83 -14.20
N ARG A 203 3.66 5.42 -15.45
CA ARG A 203 2.37 5.48 -16.13
C ARG A 203 1.92 4.14 -16.67
N THR A 204 2.87 3.25 -16.87
CA THR A 204 2.67 1.89 -17.39
C THR A 204 3.35 0.87 -16.49
N VAL A 205 3.03 -0.40 -16.68
CA VAL A 205 3.74 -1.51 -16.03
C VAL A 205 5.24 -1.47 -16.36
N ASP A 206 5.63 -1.17 -17.60
CA ASP A 206 7.04 -1.09 -17.98
C ASP A 206 7.78 0.05 -17.25
N ASP A 207 7.14 1.22 -17.14
CA ASP A 207 7.69 2.34 -16.36
C ASP A 207 7.88 1.94 -14.90
N ALA A 208 6.88 1.27 -14.30
CA ALA A 208 6.91 0.86 -12.91
C ALA A 208 8.01 -0.17 -12.64
N VAL A 209 8.13 -1.19 -13.49
CA VAL A 209 9.18 -2.21 -13.39
C VAL A 209 10.57 -1.58 -13.59
N GLY A 210 10.73 -0.74 -14.59
CA GLY A 210 11.99 0.00 -14.86
C GLY A 210 12.38 0.91 -13.68
N TYR A 211 11.41 1.61 -13.11
CA TYR A 211 11.59 2.45 -11.94
C TYR A 211 12.06 1.64 -10.72
N LEU A 212 11.33 0.58 -10.35
CA LEU A 212 11.67 -0.26 -9.19
C LEU A 212 13.05 -0.91 -9.32
N ARG A 213 13.44 -1.30 -10.54
CA ARG A 213 14.79 -1.81 -10.85
C ARG A 213 15.88 -0.77 -10.64
N SER A 214 15.60 0.49 -10.98
CA SER A 214 16.58 1.59 -10.91
C SER A 214 16.62 2.29 -9.54
N ARG A 215 15.66 2.03 -8.67
CA ARG A 215 15.48 2.68 -7.37
C ARG A 215 15.40 1.65 -6.24
N PRO A 216 16.53 1.06 -5.83
CA PRO A 216 16.53 0.04 -4.80
C PRO A 216 16.05 0.57 -3.46
N SER A 217 15.27 -0.23 -2.73
CA SER A 217 14.90 -0.01 -1.34
C SER A 217 15.78 -0.78 -0.37
N ALA A 218 16.03 -0.23 0.79
CA ALA A 218 16.78 -0.92 1.85
C ALA A 218 15.96 -2.06 2.46
N GLY A 219 14.66 -1.86 2.65
CA GLY A 219 13.70 -2.87 3.06
C GLY A 219 13.03 -3.59 1.88
N GLY A 220 11.81 -4.09 2.10
CA GLY A 220 11.10 -4.86 1.08
C GLY A 220 9.61 -4.57 0.97
N PHE A 221 9.15 -4.50 -0.29
CA PHE A 221 7.75 -4.62 -0.69
C PHE A 221 7.62 -5.60 -1.86
N ALA A 222 6.51 -6.35 -1.87
CA ALA A 222 6.00 -6.92 -3.09
C ALA A 222 4.92 -6.00 -3.65
N TYR A 223 4.91 -5.84 -4.96
CA TYR A 223 3.95 -5.01 -5.68
C TYR A 223 3.16 -5.90 -6.63
N THR A 224 1.82 -5.76 -6.65
CA THR A 224 1.00 -6.25 -7.74
C THR A 224 0.55 -5.05 -8.55
N ILE A 225 0.99 -4.96 -9.82
CA ILE A 225 0.86 -3.76 -10.65
C ILE A 225 0.09 -4.09 -11.91
N GLY A 226 -0.89 -3.25 -12.25
CA GLY A 226 -1.62 -3.36 -13.50
C GLY A 226 -1.82 -2.01 -14.18
N ASP A 227 -1.98 -2.00 -15.50
CA ASP A 227 -2.18 -0.79 -16.30
C ASP A 227 -3.36 -0.89 -17.28
N ARG A 228 -3.67 0.22 -17.94
CA ARG A 228 -4.75 0.31 -18.94
C ARG A 228 -4.57 -0.59 -20.16
N ALA A 229 -3.34 -1.04 -20.43
CA ALA A 229 -3.09 -2.00 -21.51
C ALA A 229 -3.44 -3.44 -21.09
N GLY A 230 -3.90 -3.62 -19.84
CA GLY A 230 -4.30 -4.91 -19.30
C GLY A 230 -3.12 -5.79 -18.89
N ARG A 231 -1.92 -5.24 -18.77
CA ARG A 231 -0.79 -5.97 -18.20
C ARG A 231 -0.92 -6.03 -16.69
N VAL A 232 -0.58 -7.18 -16.13
CA VAL A 232 -0.53 -7.40 -14.67
C VAL A 232 0.75 -8.13 -14.32
N VAL A 233 1.52 -7.57 -13.38
CA VAL A 233 2.79 -8.13 -12.92
C VAL A 233 2.86 -8.16 -11.40
N SER A 234 3.61 -9.11 -10.86
CA SER A 234 4.08 -9.08 -9.48
C SER A 234 5.55 -8.76 -9.45
N VAL A 235 5.97 -7.82 -8.61
CA VAL A 235 7.35 -7.38 -8.45
C VAL A 235 7.74 -7.47 -6.98
N GLU A 236 8.61 -8.39 -6.63
CA GLU A 236 9.27 -8.37 -5.33
C GLU A 236 10.50 -7.47 -5.41
N ALA A 237 10.56 -6.45 -4.57
CA ALA A 237 11.69 -5.53 -4.45
C ALA A 237 12.12 -5.45 -2.97
N ALA A 238 13.24 -6.09 -2.63
CA ALA A 238 13.70 -6.22 -1.25
C ALA A 238 15.22 -6.24 -1.15
N ALA A 239 15.75 -5.51 -0.18
CA ALA A 239 17.19 -5.45 0.13
C ALA A 239 18.07 -5.15 -1.09
N GLY A 240 17.63 -4.24 -1.95
CA GLY A 240 18.35 -3.86 -3.18
C GLY A 240 18.23 -4.85 -4.33
N ARG A 241 17.44 -5.93 -4.18
CA ARG A 241 17.20 -6.96 -5.19
C ARG A 241 15.76 -6.91 -5.68
N HIS A 242 15.47 -7.52 -6.82
CA HIS A 242 14.12 -7.60 -7.37
C HIS A 242 13.91 -8.89 -8.17
N ALA A 243 12.66 -9.34 -8.20
CA ALA A 243 12.15 -10.38 -9.08
C ALA A 243 10.84 -9.90 -9.70
N VAL A 244 10.54 -10.32 -10.92
CA VAL A 244 9.32 -9.92 -11.66
C VAL A 244 8.67 -11.15 -12.25
N THR A 245 7.36 -11.28 -12.06
CA THR A 245 6.53 -12.32 -12.69
C THR A 245 5.34 -11.65 -13.33
N GLU A 246 4.98 -12.05 -14.55
CA GLU A 246 3.86 -11.47 -15.29
C GLU A 246 2.72 -12.50 -15.41
N ALA A 247 1.49 -12.05 -15.19
CA ALA A 247 0.29 -12.83 -15.43
C ALA A 247 -0.04 -12.90 -16.93
N GLY A 248 -0.66 -14.00 -17.39
CA GLY A 248 -1.24 -14.07 -18.71
C GLY A 248 -0.60 -15.03 -19.68
N PRO A 249 -0.64 -14.78 -21.01
CA PRO A 249 -0.33 -15.75 -22.03
C PRO A 249 1.08 -16.35 -21.87
N GLY A 250 1.12 -17.67 -21.70
CA GLY A 250 2.37 -18.43 -21.51
C GLY A 250 2.79 -18.65 -20.06
N GLY A 251 2.05 -18.13 -19.09
CA GLY A 251 2.21 -18.33 -17.66
C GLY A 251 0.88 -18.53 -16.95
N ASP A 252 0.88 -18.43 -15.64
CA ASP A 252 -0.35 -18.42 -14.84
C ASP A 252 -1.13 -17.13 -15.07
N PRO A 253 -2.43 -17.19 -15.38
CA PRO A 253 -3.26 -16.00 -15.44
C PRO A 253 -3.51 -15.39 -14.06
N LEU A 254 -3.41 -16.18 -12.98
CA LEU A 254 -3.58 -15.77 -11.59
C LEU A 254 -2.23 -15.66 -10.89
N LEU A 255 -1.90 -14.47 -10.44
CA LEU A 255 -0.82 -14.21 -9.50
C LEU A 255 -1.41 -13.95 -8.11
N TRP A 256 -0.69 -14.32 -7.08
CA TRP A 256 -1.02 -13.94 -5.72
C TRP A 256 0.24 -13.62 -4.92
N HIS A 257 0.09 -12.83 -3.88
CA HIS A 257 1.15 -12.54 -2.93
C HIS A 257 0.61 -12.38 -1.51
N THR A 258 1.49 -12.61 -0.53
CA THR A 258 1.28 -12.30 0.88
C THR A 258 2.58 -11.72 1.45
N ASN A 259 2.88 -11.86 2.73
CA ASN A 259 4.02 -11.18 3.35
C ASN A 259 5.30 -12.03 3.40
N HIS A 260 5.57 -12.85 2.39
CA HIS A 260 6.82 -13.62 2.27
C HIS A 260 7.28 -13.71 0.81
N GLY A 261 8.58 -13.85 0.60
CA GLY A 261 9.15 -13.98 -0.74
C GLY A 261 8.66 -15.23 -1.47
N ARG A 262 8.20 -15.07 -2.70
CA ARG A 262 7.80 -16.16 -3.60
C ARG A 262 8.73 -16.31 -4.79
N TYR A 263 9.23 -15.20 -5.32
CA TYR A 263 9.98 -15.13 -6.57
C TYR A 263 11.43 -14.75 -6.35
N LEU A 264 11.70 -13.98 -5.30
CA LEU A 264 13.04 -13.55 -4.94
C LEU A 264 13.71 -14.65 -4.11
N SER A 265 14.71 -15.32 -4.66
CA SER A 265 15.47 -16.37 -3.96
C SER A 265 16.44 -15.77 -2.95
N GLY A 266 16.65 -16.47 -1.83
CA GLY A 266 17.73 -16.18 -0.88
C GLY A 266 17.24 -15.52 0.40
N ALA A 267 17.95 -14.70 1.06
CA ALA A 267 17.97 -14.29 2.45
C ALA A 267 16.72 -13.58 3.05
N GLU A 268 15.52 -13.78 2.51
CA GLU A 268 14.30 -13.33 3.15
C GLU A 268 14.01 -14.20 4.38
N PRO A 269 13.57 -13.60 5.50
CA PRO A 269 13.16 -14.37 6.66
C PRO A 269 11.97 -15.27 6.31
N GLU A 270 11.87 -16.40 6.99
CA GLU A 270 10.70 -17.26 6.85
C GLU A 270 9.43 -16.47 7.16
N ALA A 271 8.36 -16.80 6.44
CA ALA A 271 7.04 -16.23 6.65
C ALA A 271 6.57 -16.48 8.08
N ASP A 272 5.91 -15.52 8.69
CA ASP A 272 5.14 -15.82 9.89
C ASP A 272 4.01 -16.82 9.54
N GLY A 273 3.47 -17.50 10.56
CA GLY A 273 2.48 -18.55 10.35
C GLY A 273 1.23 -18.07 9.62
N THR A 274 0.86 -16.79 9.73
CA THR A 274 -0.34 -16.22 9.11
C THR A 274 -0.13 -15.97 7.62
N SER A 275 1.03 -15.46 7.24
CA SER A 275 1.40 -15.24 5.84
C SER A 275 1.47 -16.55 5.07
N ALA A 276 2.13 -17.56 5.61
CA ALA A 276 2.23 -18.88 4.99
C ALA A 276 0.85 -19.56 4.88
N ALA A 277 0.01 -19.47 5.90
CA ALA A 277 -1.33 -20.06 5.87
C ALA A 277 -2.23 -19.41 4.81
N ARG A 278 -2.19 -18.07 4.69
CA ARG A 278 -2.90 -17.35 3.62
C ARG A 278 -2.36 -17.72 2.23
N GLY A 279 -1.04 -17.84 2.09
CA GLY A 279 -0.41 -18.29 0.85
C GLY A 279 -0.84 -19.70 0.45
N GLN A 280 -0.93 -20.65 1.39
CA GLN A 280 -1.45 -21.99 1.12
C GLN A 280 -2.90 -21.97 0.68
N THR A 281 -3.73 -21.09 1.27
CA THR A 281 -5.11 -20.91 0.84
C THR A 281 -5.18 -20.42 -0.60
N LEU A 282 -4.37 -19.42 -0.96
CA LEU A 282 -4.34 -18.86 -2.31
C LEU A 282 -3.78 -19.87 -3.34
N ASP A 283 -2.79 -20.65 -2.99
CA ASP A 283 -2.30 -21.75 -3.85
C ASP A 283 -3.38 -22.81 -4.12
N ALA A 284 -4.22 -23.10 -3.12
CA ALA A 284 -5.27 -24.09 -3.23
C ALA A 284 -6.46 -23.64 -4.08
N LEU A 285 -6.62 -22.33 -4.38
CA LEU A 285 -7.68 -21.82 -5.24
C LEU A 285 -7.61 -22.40 -6.67
N GLY A 286 -6.38 -22.63 -7.16
CA GLY A 286 -6.16 -22.96 -8.55
C GLY A 286 -6.54 -21.82 -9.50
N VAL A 287 -6.47 -22.09 -10.79
CA VAL A 287 -6.90 -21.15 -11.84
C VAL A 287 -8.40 -21.31 -12.08
N PRO A 288 -9.23 -20.25 -11.95
CA PRO A 288 -10.64 -20.30 -12.31
C PRO A 288 -10.85 -20.80 -13.73
N ALA A 289 -11.88 -21.65 -13.93
CA ALA A 289 -12.21 -22.21 -15.24
C ALA A 289 -12.78 -21.16 -16.21
N GLU A 290 -13.42 -20.13 -15.66
CA GLU A 290 -13.95 -18.98 -16.37
C GLU A 290 -13.26 -17.70 -15.91
N ASP A 291 -13.28 -16.66 -16.74
CA ASP A 291 -12.67 -15.36 -16.44
C ASP A 291 -13.40 -14.69 -15.25
N PRO A 292 -12.75 -14.53 -14.08
CA PRO A 292 -13.43 -14.11 -12.86
C PRO A 292 -13.81 -12.63 -12.89
N GLY A 293 -15.06 -12.33 -12.50
CA GLY A 293 -15.50 -10.95 -12.25
C GLY A 293 -15.10 -10.42 -10.86
N PRO A 294 -15.31 -9.11 -10.59
CA PRO A 294 -14.95 -8.49 -9.32
C PRO A 294 -15.49 -9.17 -8.07
N SER A 295 -16.69 -9.78 -8.16
CA SER A 295 -17.31 -10.53 -7.05
C SER A 295 -16.45 -11.70 -6.58
N TRP A 296 -15.83 -12.44 -7.51
CA TRP A 296 -14.97 -13.57 -7.17
C TRP A 296 -13.76 -13.12 -6.33
N PHE A 297 -13.11 -12.01 -6.70
CA PHE A 297 -11.98 -11.45 -5.95
C PHE A 297 -12.41 -10.99 -4.56
N LEU A 298 -13.58 -10.33 -4.45
CA LEU A 298 -14.14 -9.94 -3.17
C LEU A 298 -14.44 -11.15 -2.29
N ASP A 299 -15.03 -12.23 -2.85
CA ASP A 299 -15.35 -13.43 -2.11
C ASP A 299 -14.11 -14.13 -1.57
N VAL A 300 -13.06 -14.24 -2.41
CA VAL A 300 -11.76 -14.77 -1.98
C VAL A 300 -11.17 -13.93 -0.86
N LEU A 301 -11.05 -12.61 -1.06
CA LEU A 301 -10.40 -11.70 -0.12
C LEU A 301 -11.22 -11.49 1.16
N SER A 302 -12.54 -11.66 1.14
CA SER A 302 -13.40 -11.58 2.32
C SER A 302 -13.58 -12.89 3.06
N SER A 303 -13.02 -14.00 2.53
CA SER A 303 -13.15 -15.31 3.17
C SER A 303 -12.52 -15.33 4.57
N PRO A 304 -13.27 -15.75 5.61
CA PRO A 304 -12.80 -15.67 6.99
C PRO A 304 -11.85 -16.81 7.35
N PRO A 305 -10.99 -16.63 8.37
CA PRO A 305 -10.23 -17.72 8.96
C PRO A 305 -11.15 -18.74 9.67
N PRO A 306 -10.72 -20.00 9.87
CA PRO A 306 -9.53 -20.61 9.29
C PRO A 306 -9.76 -20.98 7.81
N GLY A 307 -8.70 -20.93 7.03
CA GLY A 307 -8.76 -21.31 5.61
C GLY A 307 -9.16 -20.18 4.66
N GLY A 308 -9.39 -18.96 5.15
CA GLY A 308 -9.55 -17.75 4.36
C GLY A 308 -8.36 -16.80 4.50
N VAL A 309 -8.38 -15.71 3.73
CA VAL A 309 -7.28 -14.74 3.68
C VAL A 309 -7.60 -13.43 4.40
N ARG A 310 -8.87 -13.19 4.77
CA ARG A 310 -9.25 -12.03 5.56
C ARG A 310 -8.64 -12.12 6.96
N SER A 311 -8.11 -11.03 7.46
CA SER A 311 -7.65 -10.94 8.84
C SER A 311 -8.78 -10.48 9.76
N ASP A 312 -9.05 -11.26 10.80
CA ASP A 312 -9.97 -10.90 11.88
C ASP A 312 -9.23 -10.89 13.21
N PRO A 313 -9.47 -9.90 14.08
CA PRO A 313 -8.79 -9.84 15.36
C PRO A 313 -9.13 -11.07 16.22
N GLY A 314 -8.10 -11.65 16.79
CA GLY A 314 -8.24 -12.78 17.71
C GLY A 314 -8.95 -12.40 19.03
N PRO A 315 -9.11 -13.37 19.95
CA PRO A 315 -9.71 -13.12 21.26
C PRO A 315 -9.04 -11.97 22.00
N GLY A 316 -9.83 -11.05 22.53
CA GLY A 316 -9.35 -9.87 23.25
C GLY A 316 -8.86 -8.73 22.33
N GLY A 317 -9.21 -8.75 21.04
CA GLY A 317 -8.86 -7.69 20.09
C GLY A 317 -7.37 -7.67 19.71
N ARG A 318 -6.69 -8.79 19.79
CA ARG A 318 -5.27 -8.91 19.43
C ARG A 318 -5.11 -9.36 17.98
N GLY A 319 -4.07 -8.89 17.33
CA GLY A 319 -3.73 -9.22 15.95
C GLY A 319 -4.20 -8.18 14.96
N LEU A 320 -4.15 -8.55 13.70
CA LEU A 320 -4.54 -7.70 12.59
C LEU A 320 -6.01 -7.83 12.26
N THR A 321 -6.49 -6.83 11.54
CA THR A 321 -7.81 -6.85 10.93
C THR A 321 -7.73 -6.29 9.54
N THR A 322 -8.49 -6.86 8.59
CA THR A 322 -8.63 -6.25 7.26
C THR A 322 -9.34 -4.91 7.40
N LEU A 323 -8.63 -3.84 7.02
CA LEU A 323 -9.09 -2.46 7.09
C LEU A 323 -9.89 -2.08 5.85
N CYS A 324 -9.43 -2.57 4.70
CA CYS A 324 -10.01 -2.26 3.40
C CYS A 324 -9.63 -3.32 2.39
N THR A 325 -10.57 -3.63 1.48
CA THR A 325 -10.31 -4.44 0.29
C THR A 325 -10.49 -3.57 -0.95
N LEU A 326 -9.54 -3.63 -1.89
CA LEU A 326 -9.63 -3.08 -3.24
C LEU A 326 -9.80 -4.21 -4.23
N VAL A 327 -10.69 -4.04 -5.22
CA VAL A 327 -10.70 -4.79 -6.48
C VAL A 327 -10.74 -3.78 -7.62
N ALA A 328 -9.68 -3.69 -8.41
CA ALA A 328 -9.57 -2.80 -9.55
C ALA A 328 -9.69 -3.63 -10.85
N ASP A 329 -10.82 -3.57 -11.51
CA ASP A 329 -11.04 -4.12 -12.85
C ASP A 329 -10.54 -3.11 -13.88
N LEU A 330 -9.35 -3.34 -14.41
CA LEU A 330 -8.69 -2.46 -15.37
C LEU A 330 -9.38 -2.50 -16.74
N THR A 331 -10.02 -3.61 -17.08
CA THR A 331 -10.76 -3.80 -18.34
C THR A 331 -12.07 -3.02 -18.32
N ALA A 332 -12.83 -3.12 -17.22
CA ALA A 332 -14.05 -2.34 -17.03
C ALA A 332 -13.78 -0.87 -16.68
N GLY A 333 -12.57 -0.53 -16.22
CA GLY A 333 -12.23 0.79 -15.72
C GLY A 333 -12.94 1.13 -14.40
N GLU A 334 -13.20 0.12 -13.56
CA GLU A 334 -13.93 0.28 -12.31
C GLU A 334 -13.16 -0.27 -11.11
N ALA A 335 -13.28 0.39 -9.97
CA ALA A 335 -12.81 -0.10 -8.68
C ALA A 335 -14.01 -0.47 -7.79
N VAL A 336 -13.86 -1.55 -7.03
CA VAL A 336 -14.71 -1.86 -5.88
C VAL A 336 -13.86 -1.71 -4.62
N ILE A 337 -14.31 -0.86 -3.71
CA ILE A 337 -13.69 -0.62 -2.41
C ILE A 337 -14.62 -1.16 -1.34
N ALA A 338 -14.14 -2.09 -0.53
CA ALA A 338 -14.87 -2.64 0.62
C ALA A 338 -14.18 -2.23 1.92
N PRO A 339 -14.56 -1.11 2.52
CA PRO A 339 -13.99 -0.67 3.78
C PRO A 339 -14.54 -1.49 4.95
N ARG A 340 -13.73 -1.67 5.98
CA ARG A 340 -14.19 -2.32 7.21
C ARG A 340 -15.41 -1.61 7.79
N GLY A 341 -16.42 -2.39 8.12
CA GLY A 341 -17.65 -1.89 8.76
C GLY A 341 -18.62 -1.17 7.82
N GLY A 342 -18.40 -1.23 6.52
CA GLY A 342 -19.30 -0.70 5.51
C GLY A 342 -19.54 -1.67 4.36
N PRO A 343 -20.59 -1.44 3.56
CA PRO A 343 -20.81 -2.22 2.34
C PRO A 343 -19.77 -1.85 1.27
N PRO A 344 -19.49 -2.76 0.31
CA PRO A 344 -18.69 -2.46 -0.85
C PRO A 344 -19.29 -1.34 -1.71
N VAL A 345 -18.42 -0.50 -2.24
CA VAL A 345 -18.78 0.66 -3.08
C VAL A 345 -18.03 0.54 -4.41
N ALA A 346 -18.74 0.68 -5.52
CA ALA A 346 -18.16 0.75 -6.85
C ALA A 346 -17.96 2.20 -7.29
N ILE A 347 -16.85 2.45 -8.00
CA ILE A 347 -16.50 3.77 -8.53
C ILE A 347 -15.63 3.61 -9.78
N PRO A 348 -15.83 4.41 -10.86
CA PRO A 348 -14.90 4.41 -11.97
C PRO A 348 -13.47 4.75 -11.53
N LEU A 349 -12.47 4.03 -12.07
CA LEU A 349 -11.06 4.25 -11.71
C LEU A 349 -10.60 5.68 -11.97
N ALA A 350 -11.09 6.31 -13.04
CA ALA A 350 -10.77 7.70 -13.34
C ALA A 350 -11.30 8.66 -12.26
N ASP A 351 -12.58 8.50 -11.86
CA ASP A 351 -13.20 9.32 -10.81
C ASP A 351 -12.53 9.11 -9.45
N LEU A 352 -12.14 7.86 -9.14
CA LEU A 352 -11.38 7.56 -7.93
C LEU A 352 -10.01 8.26 -7.94
N ALA A 353 -9.28 8.18 -9.06
CA ALA A 353 -7.98 8.82 -9.21
C ALA A 353 -8.07 10.36 -9.10
N GLU A 354 -9.13 10.95 -9.63
CA GLU A 354 -9.35 12.41 -9.67
C GLU A 354 -9.94 12.97 -8.37
N GLY A 355 -10.36 12.12 -7.45
CA GLY A 355 -10.97 12.57 -6.19
C GLY A 355 -12.42 13.03 -6.35
N ASN A 356 -13.20 12.37 -7.23
CA ASN A 356 -14.60 12.68 -7.49
C ASN A 356 -15.57 11.76 -6.72
N PRO A 357 -16.00 12.11 -5.50
CA PRO A 357 -16.82 11.24 -4.66
C PRO A 357 -18.26 11.07 -5.18
N ARG A 358 -18.70 11.89 -6.14
CA ARG A 358 -20.08 11.84 -6.67
C ARG A 358 -20.32 10.65 -7.60
N ALA A 359 -19.25 10.04 -8.11
CA ALA A 359 -19.34 8.89 -9.03
C ALA A 359 -19.51 7.55 -8.31
N GLN A 360 -19.43 7.51 -6.98
CA GLN A 360 -19.59 6.28 -6.19
C GLN A 360 -21.03 5.78 -6.20
N ARG A 361 -21.19 4.45 -6.19
CA ARG A 361 -22.46 3.75 -6.10
C ARG A 361 -22.34 2.46 -5.28
N PRO A 362 -23.42 1.94 -4.69
CA PRO A 362 -23.39 0.61 -4.09
C PRO A 362 -22.87 -0.43 -5.11
N PHE A 363 -22.03 -1.36 -4.64
CA PHE A 363 -21.64 -2.50 -5.46
C PHE A 363 -22.71 -3.57 -5.39
N GLU A 364 -23.22 -3.96 -6.54
CA GLU A 364 -24.19 -5.05 -6.69
C GLU A 364 -23.46 -6.25 -7.30
N PRO A 365 -23.26 -7.35 -6.55
CA PRO A 365 -22.70 -8.57 -7.09
C PRO A 365 -23.56 -9.07 -8.28
N ALA A 366 -22.92 -9.53 -9.34
CA ALA A 366 -23.64 -10.18 -10.41
C ALA A 366 -24.39 -11.40 -9.83
N THR A 367 -25.71 -11.41 -9.96
CA THR A 367 -26.51 -12.59 -9.66
C THR A 367 -26.33 -13.58 -10.82
N PHE A 368 -25.68 -14.71 -10.51
CA PHE A 368 -25.59 -15.85 -11.44
C PHE A 368 -26.81 -16.73 -11.31
#